data_5d7b3b809b325537cee95d4f2d5c1ea5
#
_entry.id   5d7b3b809b325537cee95d4f2d5c1ea5
#
_cell.length_a   1.000
_cell.length_b   1.000
_cell.length_c   1.000
_cell.angle_alpha   90.00
_cell.angle_beta   90.00
_cell.angle_gamma   90.00
#
_symmetry.space_group_name_H-M   'P 1'
#
loop_
_entity.id
_entity.type
_entity.pdbx_description
1 polymer ?
#
loop_
_entity_poly.entity_id
_entity_poly.type
_entity_poly.pdbx_seq_one_letter_code
_entity_poly.pdbx_strand_id
1 'polypeptide(L)'
;YTLDREQVIRDLCLMKRYNFNAIRTSHYPNAPWFVQLCDMYGFYVIAEADLESHGTISIYGGTQERTPGLLVQNPQFEKAVMDRVRRCVERDKNSACVVIWSLGNESGYGPSLEQAAFWVKKYDPSRLLQYEGSIYESGGHKNNTSMLDLYSRMYASCTEIVEYFSGKQAKKPLLLCEYAHAMGNGPGDGEDYFQLMERYPGFCGAFVWEWCDHAIDMGSAEDGRRKYFYGGDFGDQPNDGNFCVDGLVYPDRTPHTGLYEIAQINRPVRAEFVQ
;
A
#
# COMPACT_ATOMS: atom_id res chain seq x y z
N TYR A 1 14.50 2.51 -9.65
CA TYR A 1 14.17 3.83 -10.22
C TYR A 1 14.27 3.90 -11.74
N THR A 2 14.81 2.87 -12.38
CA THR A 2 14.84 2.77 -13.84
C THR A 2 13.56 2.06 -14.29
N LEU A 3 12.54 2.87 -14.67
CA LEU A 3 11.28 2.35 -15.17
C LEU A 3 11.25 2.40 -16.68
N ASP A 4 10.91 1.28 -17.30
CA ASP A 4 10.53 1.24 -18.70
C ASP A 4 9.03 1.57 -18.84
N ARG A 5 8.72 2.63 -19.59
CA ARG A 5 7.34 3.08 -19.80
C ARG A 5 6.47 2.03 -20.48
N GLU A 6 7.02 1.28 -21.42
CA GLU A 6 6.29 0.23 -22.11
C GLU A 6 5.98 -0.93 -21.16
N GLN A 7 6.92 -1.27 -20.26
CA GLN A 7 6.68 -2.28 -19.23
C GLN A 7 5.56 -1.85 -18.29
N VAL A 8 5.55 -0.60 -17.84
CA VAL A 8 4.47 -0.06 -16.98
C VAL A 8 3.12 -0.11 -17.69
N ILE A 9 3.06 0.20 -18.99
CA ILE A 9 1.83 0.07 -19.77
C ILE A 9 1.36 -1.39 -19.81
N ARG A 10 2.28 -2.34 -20.00
CA ARG A 10 1.95 -3.78 -19.93
C ARG A 10 1.42 -4.16 -18.56
N ASP A 11 2.04 -3.68 -17.49
CA ASP A 11 1.61 -3.93 -16.12
C ASP A 11 0.19 -3.39 -15.86
N LEU A 12 -0.09 -2.15 -16.26
CA LEU A 12 -1.44 -1.56 -16.13
C LEU A 12 -2.49 -2.34 -16.92
N CYS A 13 -2.17 -2.74 -18.15
CA CYS A 13 -3.06 -3.58 -18.95
C CYS A 13 -3.29 -4.95 -18.30
N LEU A 14 -2.26 -5.54 -17.73
CA LEU A 14 -2.34 -6.82 -17.04
C LEU A 14 -3.21 -6.69 -15.77
N MET A 15 -2.99 -5.67 -14.95
CA MET A 15 -3.81 -5.37 -13.78
C MET A 15 -5.29 -5.24 -14.15
N LYS A 16 -5.63 -4.51 -15.23
CA LYS A 16 -7.02 -4.41 -15.72
C LYS A 16 -7.58 -5.76 -16.14
N ARG A 17 -6.79 -6.57 -16.85
CA ARG A 17 -7.18 -7.92 -17.27
C ARG A 17 -7.51 -8.82 -16.07
N TYR A 18 -6.85 -8.61 -14.94
CA TYR A 18 -7.07 -9.35 -13.69
C TYR A 18 -7.96 -8.61 -12.68
N ASN A 19 -8.79 -7.69 -13.17
CA ASN A 19 -9.85 -7.01 -12.41
C ASN A 19 -9.38 -6.05 -11.31
N PHE A 20 -8.14 -5.56 -11.38
CA PHE A 20 -7.71 -4.48 -10.49
C PHE A 20 -8.22 -3.13 -11.00
N ASN A 21 -8.70 -2.30 -10.07
CA ASN A 21 -9.24 -0.97 -10.37
C ASN A 21 -8.50 0.16 -9.64
N ALA A 22 -7.61 -0.17 -8.70
CA ALA A 22 -6.92 0.79 -7.87
C ALA A 22 -5.45 0.41 -7.64
N ILE A 23 -4.60 1.41 -7.42
CA ILE A 23 -3.17 1.26 -7.16
C ILE A 23 -2.78 2.19 -6.01
N ARG A 24 -2.00 1.68 -5.06
CA ARG A 24 -1.26 2.49 -4.09
C ARG A 24 0.18 2.63 -4.57
N THR A 25 0.68 3.86 -4.63
CA THR A 25 2.08 4.12 -5.03
C THR A 25 3.01 3.94 -3.83
N SER A 26 3.11 2.72 -3.35
CA SER A 26 3.99 2.34 -2.23
C SER A 26 5.46 2.42 -2.64
N HIS A 27 6.37 3.03 -1.88
CA HIS A 27 6.13 3.90 -0.72
C HIS A 27 6.68 5.28 -1.02
N TYR A 28 6.45 5.80 -2.22
CA TYR A 28 6.91 7.10 -2.72
C TYR A 28 6.17 7.51 -3.99
N PRO A 29 6.15 8.79 -4.34
CA PRO A 29 5.56 9.25 -5.58
C PRO A 29 6.25 8.62 -6.79
N ASN A 30 5.49 7.96 -7.64
CA ASN A 30 5.98 7.35 -8.88
C ASN A 30 6.41 8.42 -9.91
N ALA A 31 6.95 8.01 -11.06
CA ALA A 31 7.24 8.94 -12.14
C ALA A 31 5.98 9.77 -12.54
N PRO A 32 6.08 11.07 -12.84
CA PRO A 32 4.90 11.89 -13.17
C PRO A 32 4.04 11.31 -14.30
N TRP A 33 4.66 10.71 -15.31
CA TRP A 33 3.94 10.07 -16.42
C TRP A 33 3.20 8.78 -16.00
N PHE A 34 3.56 8.15 -14.87
CA PHE A 34 2.83 7.00 -14.32
C PHE A 34 1.41 7.39 -13.91
N VAL A 35 1.27 8.50 -13.19
CA VAL A 35 -0.04 9.01 -12.76
C VAL A 35 -0.89 9.39 -13.98
N GLN A 36 -0.27 9.97 -15.02
CA GLN A 36 -0.94 10.24 -16.29
C GLN A 36 -1.45 8.96 -16.97
N LEU A 37 -0.67 7.87 -16.93
CA LEU A 37 -1.12 6.58 -17.43
C LEU A 37 -2.29 6.04 -16.59
N CYS A 38 -2.25 6.19 -15.27
CA CYS A 38 -3.37 5.80 -14.40
C CYS A 38 -4.66 6.57 -14.76
N ASP A 39 -4.57 7.88 -15.05
CA ASP A 39 -5.69 8.66 -15.59
C ASP A 39 -6.23 8.06 -16.90
N MET A 40 -5.33 7.75 -17.84
CA MET A 40 -5.70 7.21 -19.16
C MET A 40 -6.33 5.82 -19.09
N TYR A 41 -5.80 4.95 -18.23
CA TYR A 41 -6.27 3.57 -18.07
C TYR A 41 -7.40 3.42 -17.04
N GLY A 42 -7.82 4.50 -16.38
CA GLY A 42 -8.94 4.52 -15.46
C GLY A 42 -8.69 3.76 -14.16
N PHE A 43 -7.55 3.99 -13.52
CA PHE A 43 -7.27 3.51 -12.17
C PHE A 43 -7.58 4.56 -11.12
N TYR A 44 -8.07 4.17 -9.98
CA TYR A 44 -8.03 4.97 -8.76
C TYR A 44 -6.65 4.86 -8.14
N VAL A 45 -6.11 5.98 -7.65
CA VAL A 45 -4.74 6.02 -7.09
C VAL A 45 -4.76 6.54 -5.67
N ILE A 46 -4.11 5.80 -4.77
CA ILE A 46 -3.60 6.33 -3.51
C ILE A 46 -2.19 6.83 -3.78
N ALA A 47 -2.01 8.15 -3.81
CA ALA A 47 -0.69 8.75 -3.98
C ALA A 47 -0.01 8.93 -2.63
N GLU A 48 1.13 8.23 -2.47
CA GLU A 48 1.84 8.15 -1.19
C GLU A 48 3.07 9.05 -1.17
N ALA A 49 3.22 9.78 -0.07
CA ALA A 49 4.40 10.60 0.17
C ALA A 49 5.62 9.73 0.47
N ASP A 50 6.79 10.19 0.05
CA ASP A 50 8.08 9.54 0.29
C ASP A 50 8.49 9.68 1.77
N LEU A 51 7.85 8.91 2.63
CA LEU A 51 8.10 8.86 4.07
C LEU A 51 8.02 7.41 4.56
N GLU A 52 9.17 6.85 4.89
CA GLU A 52 9.35 5.50 5.42
C GLU A 52 10.43 5.53 6.48
N SER A 53 10.13 5.09 7.71
CA SER A 53 11.11 5.00 8.79
C SER A 53 11.11 3.66 9.53
N HIS A 54 10.46 2.63 8.96
CA HIS A 54 10.43 1.28 9.52
C HIS A 54 11.84 0.73 9.79
N GLY A 55 12.80 0.98 8.92
CA GLY A 55 14.20 0.57 9.08
C GLY A 55 14.87 1.05 10.37
N THR A 56 14.31 2.03 11.07
CA THR A 56 14.82 2.46 12.39
C THR A 56 14.74 1.35 13.43
N ILE A 57 13.84 0.38 13.28
CA ILE A 57 13.76 -0.80 14.16
C ILE A 57 15.06 -1.61 14.08
N SER A 58 15.60 -1.81 12.88
CA SER A 58 16.85 -2.53 12.66
C SER A 58 18.04 -1.81 13.25
N ILE A 59 18.01 -0.47 13.30
CA ILE A 59 19.12 0.36 13.79
C ILE A 59 19.08 0.51 15.32
N TYR A 60 17.91 0.78 15.88
CA TYR A 60 17.75 1.14 17.29
C TYR A 60 17.07 0.03 18.13
N GLY A 61 16.61 -1.04 17.48
CA GLY A 61 15.79 -2.06 18.14
C GLY A 61 14.38 -1.53 18.48
N GLY A 62 13.62 -2.33 19.21
CA GLY A 62 12.27 -1.95 19.63
C GLY A 62 11.17 -2.64 18.84
N THR A 63 10.02 -1.98 18.71
CA THR A 63 8.83 -2.54 18.05
C THR A 63 8.29 -1.59 16.99
N GLN A 64 7.49 -2.13 16.07
CA GLN A 64 6.84 -1.37 15.00
C GLN A 64 5.94 -0.25 15.55
N GLU A 65 5.36 -0.44 16.72
CA GLU A 65 4.48 0.56 17.34
C GLU A 65 5.24 1.77 17.91
N ARG A 66 6.53 1.63 18.21
CA ARG A 66 7.29 2.65 18.95
C ARG A 66 8.43 3.27 18.17
N THR A 67 9.28 2.43 17.58
CA THR A 67 10.57 2.89 17.04
C THR A 67 10.43 3.76 15.79
N PRO A 68 9.59 3.44 14.79
CA PRO A 68 9.43 4.31 13.62
C PRO A 68 8.92 5.72 13.95
N GLY A 69 8.17 5.87 15.05
CA GLY A 69 7.66 7.16 15.52
C GLY A 69 8.74 8.15 15.98
N LEU A 70 9.95 7.69 16.26
CA LEU A 70 11.04 8.55 16.76
C LEU A 70 11.35 9.73 15.83
N LEU A 71 11.24 9.53 14.50
CA LEU A 71 11.53 10.59 13.53
C LEU A 71 10.37 11.59 13.45
N VAL A 72 9.14 11.12 13.30
CA VAL A 72 7.96 12.01 13.11
C VAL A 72 7.54 12.72 14.39
N GLN A 73 8.00 12.25 15.55
CA GLN A 73 7.83 12.90 16.84
C GLN A 73 8.95 13.88 17.18
N ASN A 74 10.09 13.81 16.49
CA ASN A 74 11.22 14.71 16.71
C ASN A 74 11.04 16.01 15.91
N PRO A 75 10.97 17.19 16.58
CA PRO A 75 10.77 18.48 15.91
C PRO A 75 11.82 18.83 14.84
N GLN A 76 13.01 18.24 14.92
CA GLN A 76 14.07 18.48 13.93
C GLN A 76 13.70 17.95 12.55
N PHE A 77 12.82 16.93 12.46
CA PHE A 77 12.38 16.33 11.19
C PHE A 77 11.07 16.93 10.64
N GLU A 78 10.40 17.81 11.39
CA GLU A 78 9.10 18.39 11.02
C GLU A 78 9.12 18.99 9.59
N LYS A 79 10.14 19.78 9.29
CA LYS A 79 10.27 20.40 7.96
C LYS A 79 10.46 19.37 6.85
N ALA A 80 11.23 18.30 7.12
CA ALA A 80 11.46 17.24 6.14
C ALA A 80 10.19 16.41 5.89
N VAL A 81 9.44 16.08 6.95
CA VAL A 81 8.14 15.40 6.84
C VAL A 81 7.16 16.25 6.01
N MET A 82 7.02 17.52 6.37
CA MET A 82 6.15 18.44 5.65
C MET A 82 6.54 18.61 4.18
N ASP A 83 7.84 18.74 3.87
CA ASP A 83 8.33 18.91 2.49
C ASP A 83 7.97 17.70 1.62
N ARG A 84 8.13 16.47 2.13
CA ARG A 84 7.80 15.22 1.41
C ARG A 84 6.31 15.15 1.09
N VAL A 85 5.45 15.36 2.07
CA VAL A 85 3.99 15.36 1.89
C VAL A 85 3.57 16.47 0.91
N ARG A 86 4.10 17.69 1.10
CA ARG A 86 3.77 18.83 0.24
C ARG A 86 4.15 18.54 -1.21
N ARG A 87 5.35 18.06 -1.49
CA ARG A 87 5.80 17.75 -2.87
C ARG A 87 4.94 16.70 -3.54
N CYS A 88 4.54 15.65 -2.80
CA CYS A 88 3.62 14.64 -3.31
C CYS A 88 2.31 15.28 -3.77
N VAL A 89 1.65 16.02 -2.88
CA VAL A 89 0.35 16.62 -3.14
C VAL A 89 0.42 17.70 -4.24
N GLU A 90 1.38 18.64 -4.14
CA GLU A 90 1.52 19.72 -5.13
C GLU A 90 1.83 19.22 -6.53
N ARG A 91 2.60 18.12 -6.64
CA ARG A 91 2.94 17.52 -7.95
C ARG A 91 1.72 16.90 -8.63
N ASP A 92 0.93 16.13 -7.89
CA ASP A 92 -0.09 15.24 -8.47
C ASP A 92 -1.53 15.76 -8.29
N LYS A 93 -1.72 16.93 -7.68
CA LYS A 93 -3.05 17.52 -7.40
C LYS A 93 -3.99 17.66 -8.61
N ASN A 94 -3.43 17.76 -9.81
CA ASN A 94 -4.21 17.92 -11.04
C ASN A 94 -4.58 16.58 -11.71
N SER A 95 -4.15 15.45 -11.15
CA SER A 95 -4.45 14.13 -11.69
C SER A 95 -5.78 13.62 -11.12
N ALA A 96 -6.73 13.35 -12.01
CA ALA A 96 -8.07 12.94 -11.64
C ALA A 96 -8.11 11.55 -11.00
N CYS A 97 -7.17 10.66 -11.37
CA CYS A 97 -7.05 9.31 -10.80
C CYS A 97 -6.68 9.31 -9.32
N VAL A 98 -6.00 10.36 -8.81
CA VAL A 98 -5.65 10.45 -7.40
C VAL A 98 -6.91 10.77 -6.60
N VAL A 99 -7.38 9.82 -5.81
CA VAL A 99 -8.60 9.93 -5.00
C VAL A 99 -8.30 9.97 -3.50
N ILE A 100 -7.13 9.48 -3.10
CA ILE A 100 -6.68 9.42 -1.71
C ILE A 100 -5.22 9.89 -1.65
N TRP A 101 -4.91 10.76 -0.70
CA TRP A 101 -3.55 11.09 -0.29
C TRP A 101 -3.11 10.17 0.84
N SER A 102 -1.87 9.70 0.81
CA SER A 102 -1.24 8.95 1.89
C SER A 102 -0.05 9.73 2.43
N LEU A 103 0.04 9.87 3.75
CA LEU A 103 1.11 10.63 4.39
C LEU A 103 2.46 9.90 4.39
N GLY A 104 2.48 8.62 4.04
CA GLY A 104 3.67 7.78 4.05
C GLY A 104 3.36 6.35 4.49
N ASN A 105 4.39 5.63 4.91
CA ASN A 105 4.34 4.24 5.32
C ASN A 105 5.14 3.99 6.58
N GLU A 106 4.64 3.15 7.49
CA GLU A 106 5.34 2.55 8.65
C GLU A 106 6.30 3.47 9.41
N SER A 107 5.92 4.73 9.60
CA SER A 107 6.74 5.75 10.24
C SER A 107 6.22 6.19 11.62
N GLY A 108 5.31 5.42 12.22
CA GLY A 108 4.62 5.80 13.44
C GLY A 108 3.72 7.02 13.23
N TYR A 109 3.36 7.71 14.30
CA TYR A 109 2.52 8.93 14.20
C TYR A 109 2.94 9.95 15.25
N GLY A 110 2.65 11.23 14.96
CA GLY A 110 3.00 12.31 15.88
C GLY A 110 2.79 13.70 15.30
N PRO A 111 3.25 14.75 16.01
CA PRO A 111 2.96 16.14 15.69
C PRO A 111 3.30 16.55 14.25
N SER A 112 4.40 16.06 13.70
CA SER A 112 4.81 16.39 12.32
C SER A 112 3.80 15.89 11.27
N LEU A 113 3.28 14.67 11.46
CA LEU A 113 2.26 14.10 10.56
C LEU A 113 0.89 14.72 10.79
N GLU A 114 0.55 15.10 12.03
CA GLU A 114 -0.69 15.84 12.33
C GLU A 114 -0.72 17.20 11.62
N GLN A 115 0.41 17.93 11.64
CA GLN A 115 0.55 19.19 10.91
C GLN A 115 0.48 18.99 9.39
N ALA A 116 1.12 17.91 8.88
CA ALA A 116 1.05 17.56 7.47
C ALA A 116 -0.39 17.23 7.06
N ALA A 117 -1.11 16.44 7.87
CA ALA A 117 -2.53 16.12 7.65
C ALA A 117 -3.41 17.37 7.60
N PHE A 118 -3.22 18.29 8.56
CA PHE A 118 -3.93 19.56 8.57
C PHE A 118 -3.64 20.38 7.30
N TRP A 119 -2.37 20.45 6.90
CA TRP A 119 -1.99 21.16 5.68
C TRP A 119 -2.64 20.54 4.44
N VAL A 120 -2.61 19.21 4.27
CA VAL A 120 -3.25 18.52 3.14
C VAL A 120 -4.73 18.85 3.07
N LYS A 121 -5.46 18.70 4.17
CA LYS A 121 -6.92 18.95 4.19
C LYS A 121 -7.28 20.40 3.95
N LYS A 122 -6.42 21.35 4.31
CA LYS A 122 -6.59 22.77 3.99
C LYS A 122 -6.28 23.09 2.53
N TYR A 123 -5.27 22.42 1.96
CA TYR A 123 -4.80 22.67 0.60
C TYR A 123 -5.68 21.97 -0.44
N ASP A 124 -6.04 20.71 -0.19
CA ASP A 124 -6.91 19.90 -1.04
C ASP A 124 -8.02 19.21 -0.22
N PRO A 125 -9.13 19.89 0.05
CA PRO A 125 -10.25 19.31 0.78
C PRO A 125 -11.07 18.31 -0.06
N SER A 126 -10.79 18.20 -1.35
CA SER A 126 -11.60 17.39 -2.28
C SER A 126 -11.26 15.91 -2.23
N ARG A 127 -10.07 15.54 -1.78
CA ARG A 127 -9.61 14.17 -1.72
C ARG A 127 -9.54 13.64 -0.30
N LEU A 128 -9.67 12.33 -0.19
CA LEU A 128 -9.54 11.64 1.11
C LEU A 128 -8.08 11.59 1.56
N LEU A 129 -7.88 11.50 2.86
CA LEU A 129 -6.56 11.38 3.46
C LEU A 129 -6.51 10.14 4.36
N GLN A 130 -5.45 9.34 4.21
CA GLN A 130 -5.20 8.14 4.99
C GLN A 130 -3.78 8.11 5.56
N TYR A 131 -3.60 7.37 6.65
CA TYR A 131 -2.31 6.94 7.17
C TYR A 131 -2.49 5.82 8.20
N GLU A 132 -1.90 4.64 7.95
CA GLU A 132 -2.08 3.43 8.78
C GLU A 132 -1.38 3.54 10.14
N GLY A 133 -0.20 4.18 10.19
CA GLY A 133 0.58 4.34 11.42
C GLY A 133 -0.12 5.17 12.50
N SER A 134 -1.24 5.82 12.16
CA SER A 134 -2.02 6.65 13.10
C SER A 134 -2.70 5.86 14.22
N ILE A 135 -2.75 4.54 14.13
CA ILE A 135 -3.29 3.66 15.18
C ILE A 135 -2.30 3.40 16.32
N TYR A 136 -1.01 3.63 16.08
CA TYR A 136 0.04 3.37 17.07
C TYR A 136 0.34 4.61 17.88
N GLU A 137 0.04 4.57 19.18
CA GLU A 137 0.40 5.63 20.13
C GLU A 137 1.77 5.31 20.75
N SER A 138 2.71 6.24 20.67
CA SER A 138 4.05 6.07 21.24
C SER A 138 4.56 7.35 21.89
N GLY A 139 5.59 7.22 22.73
CA GLY A 139 6.23 8.39 23.37
C GLY A 139 5.32 9.22 24.28
N GLY A 140 4.17 8.70 24.71
CA GLY A 140 3.19 9.43 25.52
C GLY A 140 2.36 10.46 24.74
N HIS A 141 2.52 10.52 23.42
CA HIS A 141 1.71 11.37 22.55
C HIS A 141 0.37 10.68 22.23
N LYS A 142 -0.73 11.42 22.46
CA LYS A 142 -2.06 10.99 22.05
C LYS A 142 -2.33 11.44 20.61
N ASN A 143 -2.52 10.50 19.72
CA ASN A 143 -2.67 10.76 18.30
C ASN A 143 -3.95 11.55 17.98
N ASN A 144 -3.80 12.66 17.26
CA ASN A 144 -4.91 13.42 16.71
C ASN A 144 -5.17 12.99 15.26
N THR A 145 -6.15 12.12 15.08
CA THR A 145 -6.54 11.58 13.77
C THR A 145 -7.72 12.32 13.12
N SER A 146 -8.10 13.51 13.63
CA SER A 146 -9.30 14.24 13.18
C SER A 146 -9.24 14.64 11.70
N MET A 147 -8.05 14.84 11.15
CA MET A 147 -7.84 15.21 9.76
C MET A 147 -7.79 14.01 8.79
N LEU A 148 -7.63 12.80 9.30
CA LEU A 148 -7.69 11.60 8.48
C LEU A 148 -9.14 11.25 8.20
N ASP A 149 -9.48 10.95 6.95
CA ASP A 149 -10.84 10.58 6.54
C ASP A 149 -11.10 9.07 6.72
N LEU A 150 -10.06 8.26 6.64
CA LEU A 150 -10.13 6.81 6.66
C LEU A 150 -9.49 6.24 7.94
N TYR A 151 -10.04 5.13 8.41
CA TYR A 151 -9.38 4.23 9.35
C TYR A 151 -8.58 3.22 8.53
N SER A 152 -7.30 3.46 8.42
CA SER A 152 -6.43 2.63 7.59
C SER A 152 -5.68 1.60 8.44
N ARG A 153 -5.56 0.39 7.92
CA ARG A 153 -4.87 -0.74 8.54
C ARG A 153 -4.05 -1.51 7.52
N MET A 154 -3.02 -2.20 8.00
CA MET A 154 -2.33 -3.27 7.30
C MET A 154 -2.71 -4.61 7.90
N TYR A 155 -2.99 -5.59 7.07
CA TYR A 155 -3.18 -7.00 7.42
C TYR A 155 -4.16 -7.26 8.57
N ALA A 156 -5.17 -6.40 8.76
CA ALA A 156 -6.20 -6.66 9.75
C ALA A 156 -6.93 -7.95 9.39
N SER A 157 -7.07 -8.85 10.35
CA SER A 157 -7.79 -10.11 10.18
C SER A 157 -9.29 -9.88 9.98
N CYS A 158 -9.98 -10.85 9.40
CA CYS A 158 -11.44 -10.82 9.27
C CYS A 158 -12.14 -10.62 10.62
N THR A 159 -11.61 -11.17 11.69
CA THR A 159 -12.14 -10.98 13.06
C THR A 159 -12.03 -9.51 13.50
N GLU A 160 -10.86 -8.88 13.35
CA GLU A 160 -10.65 -7.47 13.70
C GLU A 160 -11.56 -6.54 12.87
N ILE A 161 -11.82 -6.85 11.60
CA ILE A 161 -12.74 -6.10 10.75
C ILE A 161 -14.17 -6.20 11.30
N VAL A 162 -14.62 -7.41 11.64
CA VAL A 162 -15.95 -7.62 12.24
C VAL A 162 -16.07 -6.88 13.58
N GLU A 163 -15.05 -6.93 14.43
CA GLU A 163 -15.02 -6.22 15.70
C GLU A 163 -15.08 -4.70 15.49
N TYR A 164 -14.34 -4.16 14.52
CA TYR A 164 -14.37 -2.75 14.19
C TYR A 164 -15.79 -2.30 13.84
N PHE A 165 -16.46 -2.97 12.89
CA PHE A 165 -17.80 -2.59 12.45
C PHE A 165 -18.91 -2.92 13.46
N SER A 166 -18.73 -3.92 14.31
CA SER A 166 -19.68 -4.26 15.38
C SER A 166 -19.56 -3.33 16.58
N GLY A 167 -18.43 -2.65 16.71
CA GLY A 167 -18.15 -1.73 17.81
C GLY A 167 -18.77 -0.35 17.60
N LYS A 168 -18.97 0.38 18.72
CA LYS A 168 -19.41 1.79 18.69
C LYS A 168 -18.36 2.76 18.12
N GLN A 169 -17.19 2.24 17.76
CA GLN A 169 -16.02 3.05 17.35
C GLN A 169 -15.87 3.17 15.84
N ALA A 170 -16.65 2.46 15.02
CA ALA A 170 -16.62 2.56 13.57
C ALA A 170 -17.16 3.92 13.10
N LYS A 171 -16.32 4.96 13.23
CA LYS A 171 -16.67 6.34 12.85
C LYS A 171 -16.17 6.73 11.47
N LYS A 172 -15.24 5.95 10.90
CA LYS A 172 -14.61 6.22 9.61
C LYS A 172 -14.70 4.98 8.71
N PRO A 173 -14.72 5.15 7.40
CA PRO A 173 -14.57 4.01 6.51
C PRO A 173 -13.22 3.31 6.75
N LEU A 174 -13.24 1.97 6.69
CA LEU A 174 -12.04 1.14 6.78
C LEU A 174 -11.39 1.02 5.40
N LEU A 175 -10.08 1.16 5.37
CA LEU A 175 -9.22 0.84 4.24
C LEU A 175 -8.13 -0.12 4.67
N LEU A 176 -7.93 -1.22 3.96
CA LEU A 176 -6.70 -2.00 4.10
C LEU A 176 -5.70 -1.51 3.05
N CYS A 177 -4.78 -0.63 3.46
CA CYS A 177 -3.76 -0.12 2.54
C CYS A 177 -2.76 -1.21 2.13
N GLU A 178 -2.68 -2.30 2.90
CA GLU A 178 -2.05 -3.57 2.56
C GLU A 178 -2.84 -4.74 3.14
N TYR A 179 -3.01 -5.79 2.32
CA TYR A 179 -3.59 -7.06 2.74
C TYR A 179 -3.14 -8.20 1.82
N ALA A 180 -3.47 -9.43 2.17
CA ALA A 180 -3.25 -10.61 1.33
C ALA A 180 -1.80 -10.69 0.81
N HIS A 181 -0.83 -10.63 1.75
CA HIS A 181 0.61 -10.69 1.44
C HIS A 181 0.94 -11.92 0.60
N ALA A 182 1.45 -11.69 -0.62
CA ALA A 182 1.59 -12.75 -1.62
C ALA A 182 2.90 -13.56 -1.51
N MET A 183 3.67 -13.37 -0.43
CA MET A 183 4.90 -14.12 -0.19
C MET A 183 4.63 -15.61 0.09
N GLY A 184 5.42 -16.50 -0.46
CA GLY A 184 5.34 -17.93 -0.21
C GLY A 184 4.03 -18.55 -0.72
N ASN A 185 3.20 -19.07 0.18
CA ASN A 185 1.89 -19.66 -0.13
C ASN A 185 0.75 -18.63 -0.15
N GLY A 186 1.04 -17.35 0.05
CA GLY A 186 0.06 -16.27 -0.12
C GLY A 186 -0.32 -16.05 -1.59
N PRO A 187 -1.30 -15.17 -1.83
CA PRO A 187 -2.25 -14.64 -0.86
C PRO A 187 -3.33 -15.66 -0.46
N GLY A 188 -3.95 -15.46 0.73
CA GLY A 188 -5.04 -16.31 1.22
C GLY A 188 -6.24 -15.50 1.70
N ASP A 189 -7.32 -16.18 2.03
CA ASP A 189 -8.56 -15.64 2.66
C ASP A 189 -9.23 -14.50 1.86
N GLY A 190 -8.87 -14.31 0.60
CA GLY A 190 -9.33 -13.18 -0.20
C GLY A 190 -10.85 -13.13 -0.36
N GLU A 191 -11.52 -14.28 -0.52
CA GLU A 191 -12.99 -14.34 -0.61
C GLU A 191 -13.66 -13.93 0.71
N ASP A 192 -13.08 -14.28 1.87
CA ASP A 192 -13.62 -13.88 3.18
C ASP A 192 -13.55 -12.35 3.36
N TYR A 193 -12.45 -11.73 2.95
CA TYR A 193 -12.33 -10.27 2.92
C TYR A 193 -13.35 -9.63 1.98
N PHE A 194 -13.55 -10.22 0.80
CA PHE A 194 -14.51 -9.70 -0.16
C PHE A 194 -15.95 -9.75 0.39
N GLN A 195 -16.34 -10.86 1.02
CA GLN A 195 -17.64 -10.98 1.68
C GLN A 195 -17.84 -9.94 2.79
N LEU A 196 -16.77 -9.59 3.53
CA LEU A 196 -16.82 -8.50 4.51
C LEU A 196 -17.00 -7.12 3.85
N MET A 197 -16.38 -6.88 2.68
CA MET A 197 -16.62 -5.64 1.92
C MET A 197 -18.09 -5.53 1.47
N GLU A 198 -18.69 -6.62 1.01
CA GLU A 198 -20.11 -6.64 0.66
C GLU A 198 -21.03 -6.44 1.87
N ARG A 199 -20.64 -7.04 3.01
CA ARG A 199 -21.44 -6.96 4.24
C ARG A 199 -21.38 -5.59 4.91
N TYR A 200 -20.25 -4.92 4.84
CA TYR A 200 -20.01 -3.65 5.54
C TYR A 200 -19.74 -2.52 4.54
N PRO A 201 -20.72 -1.69 4.19
CA PRO A 201 -20.54 -0.60 3.21
C PRO A 201 -19.44 0.42 3.58
N GLY A 202 -19.03 0.46 4.85
CA GLY A 202 -17.92 1.26 5.31
C GLY A 202 -16.55 0.64 5.06
N PHE A 203 -16.46 -0.61 4.59
CA PHE A 203 -15.19 -1.22 4.17
C PHE A 203 -14.94 -0.85 2.71
N CYS A 204 -14.17 0.21 2.48
CA CYS A 204 -14.11 0.87 1.18
C CYS A 204 -13.11 0.26 0.19
N GLY A 205 -12.22 -0.62 0.63
CA GLY A 205 -11.27 -1.30 -0.25
C GLY A 205 -10.05 -1.88 0.45
N ALA A 206 -9.28 -2.64 -0.31
CA ALA A 206 -8.05 -3.27 0.14
C ALA A 206 -7.03 -3.38 -1.01
N PHE A 207 -5.75 -3.28 -0.70
CA PHE A 207 -4.65 -3.31 -1.66
C PHE A 207 -3.74 -4.50 -1.38
N VAL A 208 -3.61 -5.39 -2.37
CA VAL A 208 -2.76 -6.58 -2.24
C VAL A 208 -1.29 -6.18 -2.15
N TRP A 209 -0.57 -6.70 -1.21
CA TRP A 209 0.87 -6.63 -1.14
C TRP A 209 1.49 -7.90 -1.74
N GLU A 210 2.11 -7.85 -2.93
CA GLU A 210 2.20 -6.72 -3.84
C GLU A 210 2.10 -7.16 -5.31
N TRP A 211 2.44 -6.30 -6.25
CA TRP A 211 2.24 -6.62 -7.67
C TRP A 211 3.29 -7.56 -8.24
N CYS A 212 4.58 -7.27 -8.07
CA CYS A 212 5.65 -7.96 -8.80
C CYS A 212 6.82 -8.32 -7.91
N ASP A 213 7.30 -9.55 -8.00
CA ASP A 213 8.53 -9.97 -7.33
C ASP A 213 9.70 -9.06 -7.68
N HIS A 214 10.43 -8.61 -6.67
CA HIS A 214 11.65 -7.82 -6.81
C HIS A 214 12.87 -8.73 -6.93
N ALA A 215 13.06 -9.31 -8.11
CA ALA A 215 14.18 -10.20 -8.38
C ALA A 215 14.81 -9.91 -9.74
N ILE A 216 16.07 -10.28 -9.90
CA ILE A 216 16.84 -10.09 -11.13
C ILE A 216 16.82 -11.38 -11.94
N ASP A 217 16.37 -11.28 -13.19
CA ASP A 217 16.38 -12.40 -14.13
C ASP A 217 17.83 -12.73 -14.56
N MET A 218 18.27 -13.91 -14.19
CA MET A 218 19.60 -14.46 -14.51
C MET A 218 19.56 -15.44 -15.69
N GLY A 219 18.48 -15.44 -16.47
CA GLY A 219 18.30 -16.36 -17.60
C GLY A 219 17.67 -17.68 -17.20
N SER A 220 18.09 -18.78 -17.82
CA SER A 220 17.55 -20.11 -17.57
C SER A 220 18.56 -21.02 -16.90
N ALA A 221 18.09 -21.86 -16.00
CA ALA A 221 18.85 -22.98 -15.45
C ALA A 221 19.00 -24.10 -16.51
N GLU A 222 19.82 -25.11 -16.24
CA GLU A 222 20.06 -26.25 -17.14
C GLU A 222 18.78 -27.03 -17.45
N ASP A 223 17.82 -27.04 -16.54
CA ASP A 223 16.51 -27.68 -16.71
C ASP A 223 15.47 -26.81 -17.47
N GLY A 224 15.90 -25.64 -17.96
CA GLY A 224 15.07 -24.70 -18.72
C GLY A 224 14.20 -23.76 -17.87
N ARG A 225 14.18 -23.91 -16.55
CA ARG A 225 13.45 -22.99 -15.68
C ARG A 225 14.14 -21.64 -15.58
N ARG A 226 13.36 -20.56 -15.45
CA ARG A 226 13.90 -19.22 -15.18
C ARG A 226 14.63 -19.21 -13.83
N LYS A 227 15.71 -18.48 -13.78
CA LYS A 227 16.54 -18.30 -12.61
C LYS A 227 16.51 -16.85 -12.18
N TYR A 228 16.00 -16.61 -10.97
CA TYR A 228 15.90 -15.28 -10.39
C TYR A 228 16.81 -15.18 -9.17
N PHE A 229 17.53 -14.07 -9.04
CA PHE A 229 18.36 -13.76 -7.89
C PHE A 229 17.72 -12.63 -7.07
N TYR A 230 17.71 -12.79 -5.76
CA TYR A 230 17.15 -11.83 -4.80
C TYR A 230 17.82 -11.99 -3.43
N GLY A 231 17.58 -11.05 -2.51
CA GLY A 231 17.86 -11.12 -1.09
C GLY A 231 19.14 -11.81 -0.65
N GLY A 232 20.32 -11.25 -0.96
CA GLY A 232 21.61 -11.79 -0.58
C GLY A 232 22.26 -12.73 -1.59
N ASP A 233 21.58 -13.10 -2.69
CA ASP A 233 22.15 -13.96 -3.74
C ASP A 233 23.37 -13.34 -4.43
N PHE A 234 23.52 -12.01 -4.35
CA PHE A 234 24.68 -11.29 -4.84
C PHE A 234 25.78 -11.07 -3.77
N GLY A 235 25.61 -11.67 -2.58
CA GLY A 235 26.53 -11.51 -1.47
C GLY A 235 26.38 -10.20 -0.69
N ASP A 236 25.31 -9.47 -0.94
CA ASP A 236 24.98 -8.22 -0.26
C ASP A 236 24.56 -8.46 1.20
N GLN A 237 25.01 -7.58 2.10
CA GLN A 237 24.74 -7.60 3.54
C GLN A 237 24.57 -6.16 4.05
N PRO A 238 23.52 -5.85 4.84
CA PRO A 238 22.38 -6.71 5.18
C PRO A 238 21.40 -6.90 4.02
N ASN A 239 20.53 -7.94 4.11
CA ASN A 239 19.44 -8.16 3.17
C ASN A 239 18.25 -8.77 3.91
N ASP A 240 17.05 -8.71 3.31
CA ASP A 240 15.79 -9.19 3.89
C ASP A 240 15.35 -10.57 3.36
N GLY A 241 16.26 -11.32 2.71
CA GLY A 241 15.99 -12.66 2.20
C GLY A 241 14.84 -12.66 1.17
N ASN A 242 13.78 -13.40 1.45
CA ASN A 242 12.65 -13.56 0.54
C ASN A 242 11.54 -12.49 0.70
N PHE A 243 11.72 -11.46 1.54
CA PHE A 243 10.78 -10.34 1.68
C PHE A 243 10.78 -9.37 0.50
N CYS A 244 11.25 -9.78 -0.64
CA CYS A 244 11.22 -9.07 -1.91
C CYS A 244 10.61 -9.94 -3.03
N VAL A 245 10.17 -11.19 -2.72
CA VAL A 245 9.49 -12.10 -3.64
C VAL A 245 8.08 -12.39 -3.11
N ASP A 246 7.27 -11.37 -3.13
CA ASP A 246 5.92 -11.28 -2.58
C ASP A 246 4.92 -10.69 -3.58
N GLY A 247 5.26 -10.75 -4.87
CA GLY A 247 4.43 -10.31 -5.97
C GLY A 247 3.33 -11.29 -6.37
N LEU A 248 2.32 -10.76 -7.04
CA LEU A 248 1.31 -11.55 -7.76
C LEU A 248 1.81 -12.02 -9.13
N VAL A 249 2.92 -11.46 -9.61
CA VAL A 249 3.60 -11.86 -10.85
C VAL A 249 5.10 -12.01 -10.62
N TYR A 250 5.72 -12.92 -11.39
CA TYR A 250 7.17 -13.02 -11.49
C TYR A 250 7.79 -11.78 -12.15
N PRO A 251 9.12 -11.58 -12.07
CA PRO A 251 9.79 -10.45 -12.71
C PRO A 251 9.53 -10.34 -14.21
N ASP A 252 9.27 -11.44 -14.92
CA ASP A 252 8.90 -11.47 -16.33
C ASP A 252 7.40 -11.25 -16.59
N ARG A 253 6.62 -10.99 -15.54
CA ARG A 253 5.16 -10.80 -15.51
C ARG A 253 4.35 -12.07 -15.77
N THR A 254 4.96 -13.24 -15.71
CA THR A 254 4.21 -14.50 -15.62
C THR A 254 3.40 -14.52 -14.32
N PRO A 255 2.09 -14.80 -14.35
CA PRO A 255 1.26 -14.83 -13.16
C PRO A 255 1.67 -15.91 -12.16
N HIS A 256 1.72 -15.57 -10.88
CA HIS A 256 1.64 -16.55 -9.80
C HIS A 256 0.22 -17.12 -9.70
N THR A 257 0.08 -18.28 -9.09
CA THR A 257 -1.25 -18.92 -8.88
C THR A 257 -2.21 -17.99 -8.15
N GLY A 258 -1.73 -17.25 -7.15
CA GLY A 258 -2.53 -16.31 -6.39
C GLY A 258 -3.17 -15.18 -7.21
N LEU A 259 -2.54 -14.77 -8.32
CA LEU A 259 -3.14 -13.77 -9.20
C LEU A 259 -4.46 -14.23 -9.82
N TYR A 260 -4.56 -15.50 -10.21
CA TYR A 260 -5.79 -16.05 -10.78
C TYR A 260 -6.92 -16.10 -9.75
N GLU A 261 -6.58 -16.42 -8.50
CA GLU A 261 -7.54 -16.42 -7.40
C GLU A 261 -8.05 -15.00 -7.09
N ILE A 262 -7.14 -14.04 -6.92
CA ILE A 262 -7.50 -12.63 -6.70
C ILE A 262 -8.34 -12.08 -7.85
N ALA A 263 -7.99 -12.41 -9.10
CA ALA A 263 -8.79 -12.00 -10.27
C ALA A 263 -10.21 -12.57 -10.23
N GLN A 264 -10.37 -13.81 -9.76
CA GLN A 264 -11.68 -14.42 -9.60
C GLN A 264 -12.47 -13.79 -8.46
N ILE A 265 -11.82 -13.42 -7.36
CA ILE A 265 -12.42 -12.70 -6.24
C ILE A 265 -12.89 -11.31 -6.69
N ASN A 266 -12.05 -10.58 -7.41
CA ASN A 266 -12.32 -9.22 -7.88
C ASN A 266 -13.21 -9.16 -9.14
N ARG A 267 -13.78 -10.29 -9.59
CA ARG A 267 -14.63 -10.29 -10.80
C ARG A 267 -15.82 -9.35 -10.65
N PRO A 268 -16.13 -8.54 -11.68
CA PRO A 268 -17.15 -7.51 -11.59
C PRO A 268 -18.58 -8.09 -11.64
N VAL A 269 -18.73 -9.34 -12.03
CA VAL A 269 -20.02 -10.04 -12.11
C VAL A 269 -19.94 -11.37 -11.40
N ARG A 270 -20.85 -11.61 -10.47
CA ARG A 270 -21.02 -12.86 -9.74
C ARG A 270 -22.35 -13.50 -10.14
N ALA A 271 -22.32 -14.79 -10.43
CA ALA A 271 -23.53 -15.56 -10.70
C ALA A 271 -23.86 -16.45 -9.51
N GLU A 272 -25.09 -16.40 -9.04
CA GLU A 272 -25.61 -17.29 -8.01
C GLU A 272 -26.66 -18.21 -8.59
N PHE A 273 -26.61 -19.49 -8.20
CA PHE A 273 -27.64 -20.44 -8.55
C PHE A 273 -28.81 -20.31 -7.57
N VAL A 274 -29.95 -19.88 -8.06
CA VAL A 274 -31.20 -19.81 -7.28
C VAL A 274 -32.05 -21.03 -7.65
N GLN A 275 -32.30 -21.92 -6.66
CA GLN A 275 -33.22 -23.06 -6.84
C GLN A 275 -34.68 -22.65 -6.81
#